data_77d0722ad7da538d286a6a8329c800c2
#
_entry.id   77d0722ad7da538d286a6a8329c800c2
#
_cell.length_a   1.000
_cell.length_b   1.000
_cell.length_c   1.000
_cell.angle_alpha   90.00
_cell.angle_beta   90.00
_cell.angle_gamma   90.00
#
_symmetry.space_group_name_H-M   'P 1'
#
loop_
_entity.id
_entity.type
_entity.pdbx_description
1 polymer ?
#
loop_
_entity_poly.entity_id
_entity_poly.type
_entity_poly.pdbx_seq_one_letter_code
_entity_poly.pdbx_strand_id
1 'polypeptide(L)'
;MAGQSVLQTMMYDYLKKLREEFKPTRILDIGAWNGFWTNNVKQIWPDAHYSCIEAGPKHEKKLKEVTSDYHIAVLGDSNREVKMYLREI
;
A
#
# COMPACT_ATOMS: atom_id res chain seq x y z
N MET A 1 -9.30 -15.74 5.37
CA MET A 1 -7.96 -15.54 4.84
C MET A 1 -7.13 -14.74 5.82
N ALA A 2 -5.92 -15.19 6.08
CA ALA A 2 -5.03 -14.50 7.02
C ALA A 2 -4.72 -13.08 6.53
N GLY A 3 -4.75 -12.09 7.43
CA GLY A 3 -4.40 -10.71 7.14
C GLY A 3 -5.50 -9.82 6.61
N GLN A 4 -6.68 -10.36 6.30
CA GLN A 4 -7.78 -9.53 5.80
C GLN A 4 -8.86 -9.36 6.86
N SER A 5 -9.08 -8.11 7.29
CA SER A 5 -10.13 -7.75 8.23
C SER A 5 -11.46 -7.53 7.52
N VAL A 6 -12.54 -7.48 8.31
CA VAL A 6 -13.87 -7.12 7.78
C VAL A 6 -13.85 -5.74 7.13
N LEU A 7 -13.14 -4.77 7.76
CA LEU A 7 -13.04 -3.41 7.22
C LEU A 7 -12.33 -3.40 5.86
N GLN A 8 -11.25 -4.18 5.73
CA GLN A 8 -10.53 -4.29 4.45
C GLN A 8 -11.42 -4.90 3.37
N THR A 9 -12.20 -5.92 3.71
CA THR A 9 -13.15 -6.53 2.78
C THR A 9 -14.22 -5.54 2.32
N MET A 10 -14.78 -4.77 3.24
CA MET A 10 -15.78 -3.74 2.91
C MET A 10 -15.20 -2.66 2.02
N MET A 11 -13.97 -2.21 2.30
CA MET A 11 -13.29 -1.22 1.48
C MET A 11 -13.05 -1.76 0.07
N TYR A 12 -12.58 -3.00 -0.03
CA TYR A 12 -12.32 -3.63 -1.33
C TYR A 12 -13.59 -3.74 -2.16
N ASP A 13 -14.70 -4.16 -1.54
CA ASP A 13 -15.99 -4.26 -2.22
C ASP A 13 -16.49 -2.89 -2.71
N TYR A 14 -16.28 -1.85 -1.91
CA TYR A 14 -16.62 -0.49 -2.30
C TYR A 14 -15.80 -0.05 -3.52
N LEU A 15 -14.49 -0.29 -3.50
CA LEU A 15 -13.60 0.07 -4.60
C LEU A 15 -13.97 -0.66 -5.89
N LYS A 16 -14.38 -1.91 -5.81
CA LYS A 16 -14.86 -2.65 -6.98
C LYS A 16 -16.08 -2.00 -7.63
N LYS A 17 -16.96 -1.43 -6.82
CA LYS A 17 -18.12 -0.70 -7.32
C LYS A 17 -17.75 0.61 -8.01
N LEU A 18 -16.68 1.26 -7.55
CA LEU A 18 -16.20 2.52 -8.12
C LEU A 18 -15.53 2.34 -9.49
N ARG A 19 -15.03 1.17 -9.81
CA ARG A 19 -14.17 1.00 -10.98
C ARG A 19 -14.82 1.35 -12.31
N GLU A 20 -16.13 1.30 -12.40
CA GLU A 20 -16.86 1.64 -13.62
C GLU A 20 -16.96 3.14 -13.84
N GLU A 21 -16.97 3.91 -12.76
CA GLU A 21 -17.12 5.36 -12.80
C GLU A 21 -15.80 6.09 -12.58
N PHE A 22 -14.82 5.43 -11.94
CA PHE A 22 -13.57 6.04 -11.55
C PHE A 22 -12.40 5.15 -11.99
N LYS A 23 -11.50 5.72 -12.79
CA LYS A 23 -10.33 5.01 -13.31
C LYS A 23 -9.06 5.82 -13.01
N PRO A 24 -8.48 5.64 -11.83
CA PRO A 24 -7.25 6.36 -11.48
C PRO A 24 -6.09 5.91 -12.36
N THR A 25 -5.22 6.83 -12.70
CA THR A 25 -3.98 6.52 -13.42
C THR A 25 -2.82 6.28 -12.47
N ARG A 26 -2.89 6.87 -11.27
CA ARG A 26 -1.86 6.75 -10.24
C ARG A 26 -2.52 6.53 -8.88
N ILE A 27 -1.95 5.61 -8.10
CA ILE A 27 -2.40 5.32 -6.76
C ILE A 27 -1.20 5.34 -5.83
N LEU A 28 -1.31 6.11 -4.75
CA LEU A 28 -0.29 6.20 -3.72
C LEU A 28 -0.78 5.51 -2.46
N ASP A 29 -0.06 4.48 -2.02
CA ASP A 29 -0.36 3.73 -0.81
C ASP A 29 0.65 4.12 0.26
N ILE A 30 0.21 4.91 1.24
CA ILE A 30 1.04 5.35 2.37
C ILE A 30 0.81 4.42 3.54
N GLY A 31 1.91 3.91 4.12
CA GLY A 31 1.82 2.85 5.11
C GLY A 31 1.47 1.52 4.46
N ALA A 32 2.13 1.23 3.35
CA ALA A 32 1.78 0.09 2.49
C ALA A 32 2.05 -1.27 3.13
N TRP A 33 2.84 -1.30 4.18
CA TRP A 33 3.19 -2.52 4.90
C TRP A 33 3.82 -3.55 3.95
N ASN A 34 3.28 -4.74 3.84
CA ASN A 34 3.82 -5.77 2.95
C ASN A 34 3.24 -5.71 1.52
N GLY A 35 2.43 -4.69 1.22
CA GLY A 35 1.83 -4.54 -0.09
C GLY A 35 0.54 -5.33 -0.31
N PHE A 36 -0.02 -5.91 0.73
CA PHE A 36 -1.24 -6.72 0.62
C PHE A 36 -2.40 -5.94 0.00
N TRP A 37 -2.65 -4.73 0.51
CA TRP A 37 -3.72 -3.88 0.00
C TRP A 37 -3.49 -3.52 -1.48
N THR A 38 -2.29 -3.03 -1.80
CA THR A 38 -1.94 -2.65 -3.18
C THR A 38 -2.08 -3.84 -4.12
N ASN A 39 -1.61 -5.01 -3.69
CA ASN A 39 -1.71 -6.21 -4.52
C ASN A 39 -3.15 -6.57 -4.85
N ASN A 40 -4.06 -6.41 -3.90
CA ASN A 40 -5.49 -6.65 -4.13
C ASN A 40 -6.11 -5.60 -5.04
N VAL A 41 -5.79 -4.32 -4.82
CA VAL A 41 -6.35 -3.22 -5.60
C VAL A 41 -5.89 -3.24 -7.06
N LYS A 42 -4.72 -3.79 -7.33
CA LYS A 42 -4.23 -3.99 -8.71
C LYS A 42 -5.18 -4.87 -9.54
N GLN A 43 -5.97 -5.70 -8.92
CA GLN A 43 -6.98 -6.50 -9.63
C GLN A 43 -8.16 -5.64 -10.09
N ILE A 44 -8.40 -4.52 -9.43
CA ILE A 44 -9.47 -3.58 -9.78
C ILE A 44 -9.01 -2.64 -10.88
N TRP A 45 -7.83 -2.07 -10.70
CA TRP A 45 -7.24 -1.12 -11.66
C TRP A 45 -5.84 -1.59 -12.08
N PRO A 46 -5.76 -2.58 -12.96
CA PRO A 46 -4.46 -3.16 -13.34
C PRO A 46 -3.56 -2.21 -14.13
N ASP A 47 -4.13 -1.19 -14.76
CA ASP A 47 -3.36 -0.27 -15.59
C ASP A 47 -2.87 0.96 -14.82
N ALA A 48 -3.26 1.13 -13.56
CA ALA A 48 -2.79 2.25 -12.74
C ALA A 48 -1.32 2.05 -12.34
N HIS A 49 -0.62 3.15 -12.14
CA HIS A 49 0.71 3.13 -11.55
C HIS A 49 0.59 3.17 -10.03
N TYR A 50 1.26 2.25 -9.36
CA TYR A 50 1.20 2.12 -7.89
C TYR A 50 2.53 2.55 -7.28
N SER A 51 2.47 3.52 -6.38
CA SER A 51 3.59 3.95 -5.55
C SER A 51 3.30 3.58 -4.10
N CYS A 52 4.26 2.94 -3.44
CA CYS A 52 4.12 2.53 -2.04
C CYS A 52 5.15 3.22 -1.18
N ILE A 53 4.73 3.68 -0.01
CA ILE A 53 5.62 4.23 1.01
C ILE A 53 5.40 3.44 2.29
N GLU A 54 6.48 2.91 2.85
CA GLU A 54 6.43 2.11 4.06
C GLU A 54 7.63 2.45 4.95
N ALA A 55 7.38 2.65 6.24
CA ALA A 55 8.42 3.01 7.18
C ALA A 55 9.27 1.82 7.65
N GLY A 56 8.71 0.62 7.66
CA GLY A 56 9.38 -0.58 8.18
C GLY A 56 10.25 -1.27 7.14
N PRO A 57 11.59 -1.28 7.31
CA PRO A 57 12.49 -1.91 6.32
C PRO A 57 12.23 -3.40 6.10
N LYS A 58 11.68 -4.08 7.09
CA LYS A 58 11.39 -5.52 6.99
C LYS A 58 10.36 -5.87 5.90
N HIS A 59 9.59 -4.88 5.45
CA HIS A 59 8.57 -5.09 4.43
C HIS A 59 9.07 -4.89 3.00
N GLU A 60 10.30 -4.44 2.84
CA GLU A 60 10.84 -4.12 1.51
C GLU A 60 10.81 -5.30 0.56
N LYS A 61 11.19 -6.47 1.04
CA LYS A 61 11.26 -7.68 0.21
C LYS A 61 9.91 -8.01 -0.42
N LYS A 62 8.84 -7.87 0.35
CA LYS A 62 7.49 -8.11 -0.15
C LYS A 62 6.98 -7.00 -1.05
N LEU A 63 7.28 -5.75 -0.69
CA LEU A 63 6.84 -4.60 -1.48
C LEU A 63 7.39 -4.61 -2.90
N LYS A 64 8.66 -4.96 -3.07
CA LYS A 64 9.25 -4.97 -4.41
C LYS A 64 8.67 -6.06 -5.31
N GLU A 65 7.99 -7.05 -4.75
CA GLU A 65 7.25 -8.04 -5.54
C GLU A 65 5.93 -7.47 -6.06
N VAL A 66 5.41 -6.43 -5.40
CA VAL A 66 4.12 -5.83 -5.72
C VAL A 66 4.27 -4.65 -6.67
N THR A 67 5.29 -3.83 -6.48
CA THR A 67 5.53 -2.67 -7.32
C THR A 67 7.02 -2.37 -7.40
N SER A 68 7.46 -1.80 -8.53
CA SER A 68 8.83 -1.29 -8.69
C SER A 68 9.00 0.11 -8.10
N ASP A 69 7.90 0.81 -7.80
CA ASP A 69 7.92 2.16 -7.27
C ASP A 69 7.54 2.13 -5.79
N TYR A 70 8.53 1.92 -4.94
CA TYR A 70 8.32 1.93 -3.49
C TYR A 70 9.46 2.68 -2.81
N HIS A 71 9.17 3.21 -1.63
CA HIS A 71 10.13 3.92 -0.80
C HIS A 71 10.02 3.43 0.64
N ILE A 72 11.15 3.05 1.22
CA ILE A 72 11.22 2.75 2.66
C ILE A 72 11.59 4.07 3.35
N ALA A 73 10.58 4.77 3.82
CA ALA A 73 10.74 6.12 4.35
C ALA A 73 9.59 6.48 5.27
N VAL A 74 9.83 7.48 6.11
CA VAL A 74 8.80 8.10 6.95
C VAL A 74 8.46 9.45 6.35
N LEU A 75 7.17 9.68 6.10
CA LEU A 75 6.71 10.98 5.63
C LEU A 75 6.67 11.97 6.79
N GLY A 76 7.11 13.19 6.55
CA GLY A 76 7.12 14.26 7.52
C GLY A 76 7.10 15.62 6.84
N ASP A 77 7.16 16.68 7.64
CA ASP A 77 7.14 18.05 7.18
C ASP A 77 8.54 18.59 6.83
N SER A 78 9.57 17.81 7.08
CA SER A 78 10.94 18.19 6.77
C SER A 78 11.79 16.94 6.48
N ASN A 79 12.88 17.16 5.73
CA ASN A 79 13.82 16.09 5.42
C ASN A 79 14.79 15.92 6.58
N ARG A 80 14.66 14.79 7.30
CA ARG A 80 15.49 14.50 8.48
C ARG A 80 15.49 13.01 8.78
N GLU A 81 16.47 12.57 9.57
CA GLU A 81 16.47 11.22 10.12
C GLU A 81 15.61 11.16 11.37
N VAL A 82 14.89 10.05 11.54
CA VAL A 82 14.09 9.78 12.74
C VAL A 82 14.40 8.38 13.24
N LYS A 83 14.30 8.19 14.56
CA LYS A 83 14.40 6.85 15.15
C LYS A 83 13.04 6.19 15.13
N MET A 84 13.03 4.90 14.81
CA MET A 84 11.84 4.09 14.88
C MET A 84 12.05 2.94 15.84
N TYR A 85 11.03 2.72 16.67
CA TYR A 85 11.01 1.58 17.57
C TYR A 85 9.97 0.59 17.03
N LEU A 86 10.44 -0.54 16.53
CA LEU A 86 9.57 -1.56 15.96
C LEU A 86 9.22 -2.57 17.03
N ARG A 87 7.94 -2.90 17.14
CA ARG A 87 7.47 -3.98 18.00
C ARG A 87 6.97 -5.11 17.14
N GLU A 88 7.36 -6.32 17.54
CA GLU A 88 6.69 -7.52 17.03
C GLU A 88 5.50 -7.81 17.94
N ILE A 89 4.38 -8.07 17.35
CA ILE A 89 3.15 -8.39 18.06
C ILE A 89 2.82 -9.85 17.81
#